data_d121852bfd065bf21c19dcad1c1066a3
#
_entry.id   d121852bfd065bf21c19dcad1c1066a3
#
_cell.length_a   1.000
_cell.length_b   1.000
_cell.length_c   1.000
_cell.angle_alpha   90.00
_cell.angle_beta   90.00
_cell.angle_gamma   90.00
#
_symmetry.space_group_name_H-M   'P 1'
#
loop_
_entity.id
_entity.type
_entity.pdbx_description
1 polymer ?
#
loop_
_entity_poly.entity_id
_entity_poly.type
_entity_poly.pdbx_seq_one_letter_code
_entity_poly.pdbx_strand_id
1 'polypeptide(L)'
;MRKIDLIVIHCSATRENRPVPVTSLIACHDSRFGFTGYHYYIERDGQLYQTRHENLPGAHARHYNQHSIGICYEGGLDAQGCPKDTRTTAQKAALHALLKSLRIDYPEAVILGHRDLPGVHKDCPCFDAQEEYKDI
;
A
#
# COMPACT_ATOMS: atom_id res chain seq x y z
N MET A 1 17.72 8.72 -10.28
CA MET A 1 16.90 8.16 -9.19
C MET A 1 15.92 9.20 -8.67
N ARG A 2 14.73 8.78 -8.33
CA ARG A 2 13.77 9.67 -7.68
C ARG A 2 14.18 9.90 -6.21
N LYS A 3 13.90 11.10 -5.69
CA LYS A 3 13.98 11.33 -4.25
C LYS A 3 12.69 10.83 -3.61
N ILE A 4 12.80 9.91 -2.67
CA ILE A 4 11.67 9.33 -1.95
C ILE A 4 11.64 9.88 -0.53
N ASP A 5 10.59 10.64 -0.20
CA ASP A 5 10.38 11.18 1.14
C ASP A 5 9.07 10.69 1.78
N LEU A 6 8.28 9.87 1.08
CA LEU A 6 7.06 9.27 1.59
C LEU A 6 6.99 7.79 1.25
N ILE A 7 6.52 7.01 2.21
CA ILE A 7 6.09 5.62 2.01
C ILE A 7 4.62 5.57 2.41
N VAL A 8 3.75 5.36 1.41
CA VAL A 8 2.30 5.48 1.59
C VAL A 8 1.67 4.09 1.57
N ILE A 9 0.97 3.75 2.65
CA ILE A 9 0.30 2.46 2.81
C ILE A 9 -1.16 2.58 2.39
N HIS A 10 -1.60 1.64 1.56
CA HIS A 10 -2.97 1.55 1.04
C HIS A 10 -3.56 0.19 1.33
N CYS A 11 -4.89 0.09 1.21
CA CYS A 11 -5.60 -1.17 1.06
C CYS A 11 -6.23 -1.23 -0.32
N SER A 12 -6.54 -2.43 -0.80
CA SER A 12 -7.22 -2.59 -2.08
C SER A 12 -8.68 -2.16 -2.03
N ALA A 13 -9.22 -1.91 -0.83
CA ALA A 13 -10.62 -1.60 -0.58
C ALA A 13 -11.53 -2.70 -1.13
N THR A 14 -11.20 -3.94 -0.82
CA THR A 14 -11.93 -5.13 -1.23
C THR A 14 -12.35 -5.92 0.01
N ARG A 15 -13.42 -6.70 -0.14
CA ARG A 15 -14.00 -7.47 0.98
C ARG A 15 -13.08 -8.60 1.41
N GLU A 16 -12.95 -8.80 2.72
CA GLU A 16 -12.04 -9.80 3.31
C GLU A 16 -12.39 -11.25 2.88
N ASN A 17 -13.62 -11.50 2.45
CA ASN A 17 -14.06 -12.82 2.00
C ASN A 17 -14.04 -13.00 0.48
N ARG A 18 -13.46 -12.06 -0.26
CA ARG A 18 -13.34 -12.12 -1.73
C ARG A 18 -11.87 -11.97 -2.13
N PRO A 19 -11.24 -13.04 -2.64
CA PRO A 19 -9.84 -12.96 -3.06
C PRO A 19 -9.62 -11.97 -4.20
N VAL A 20 -8.53 -11.20 -4.09
CA VAL A 20 -8.05 -10.32 -5.16
C VAL A 20 -6.56 -10.64 -5.36
N PRO A 21 -6.25 -11.70 -6.11
CA PRO A 21 -4.86 -12.07 -6.35
C PRO A 21 -4.13 -10.97 -7.14
N VAL A 22 -2.81 -10.95 -7.03
CA VAL A 22 -2.00 -9.93 -7.69
C VAL A 22 -2.26 -9.82 -9.19
N THR A 23 -2.58 -10.93 -9.85
CA THR A 23 -2.90 -10.93 -11.27
C THR A 23 -4.15 -10.10 -11.59
N SER A 24 -5.16 -10.13 -10.71
CA SER A 24 -6.37 -9.32 -10.86
C SER A 24 -6.07 -7.84 -10.67
N LEU A 25 -5.23 -7.51 -9.68
CA LEU A 25 -4.80 -6.14 -9.45
C LEU A 25 -4.03 -5.59 -10.66
N ILE A 26 -3.08 -6.36 -11.17
CA ILE A 26 -2.27 -5.99 -12.33
C ILE A 26 -3.17 -5.75 -13.55
N ALA A 27 -4.12 -6.64 -13.83
CA ALA A 27 -5.03 -6.50 -14.95
C ALA A 27 -5.91 -5.24 -14.83
N CYS A 28 -6.41 -4.97 -13.63
CA CYS A 28 -7.23 -3.79 -13.37
C CYS A 28 -6.44 -2.50 -13.60
N HIS A 29 -5.24 -2.41 -13.04
CA HIS A 29 -4.40 -1.22 -13.17
C HIS A 29 -3.84 -1.05 -14.58
N ASP A 30 -3.48 -2.16 -15.25
CA ASP A 30 -3.02 -2.11 -16.63
C ASP A 30 -4.10 -1.53 -17.55
N SER A 31 -5.33 -1.94 -17.37
CA SER A 31 -6.48 -1.40 -18.11
C SER A 31 -6.71 0.09 -17.85
N ARG A 32 -6.43 0.55 -16.62
CA ARG A 32 -6.70 1.94 -16.20
C ARG A 32 -5.55 2.88 -16.45
N PHE A 33 -4.31 2.44 -16.18
CA PHE A 33 -3.11 3.29 -16.20
C PHE A 33 -2.07 2.85 -17.21
N GLY A 34 -2.16 1.63 -17.76
CA GLY A 34 -1.11 1.03 -18.57
C GLY A 34 0.04 0.44 -17.75
N PHE A 35 -0.05 0.49 -16.41
CA PHE A 35 0.92 -0.08 -15.46
C PHE A 35 0.27 -0.23 -14.10
N THR A 36 0.89 -0.99 -13.19
CA THR A 36 0.41 -1.12 -11.81
C THR A 36 0.78 0.12 -11.01
N GLY A 37 -0.21 0.76 -10.38
CA GLY A 37 -0.02 2.01 -9.67
C GLY A 37 0.74 1.89 -8.35
N TYR A 38 0.68 0.72 -7.68
CA TYR A 38 1.45 0.45 -6.46
C TYR A 38 2.81 -0.14 -6.80
N HIS A 39 3.80 0.08 -5.93
CA HIS A 39 5.11 -0.54 -6.07
C HIS A 39 5.12 -1.94 -5.49
N TYR A 40 4.32 -2.19 -4.44
CA TYR A 40 4.23 -3.47 -3.74
C TYR A 40 2.79 -3.82 -3.42
N TYR A 41 2.49 -5.12 -3.48
CA TYR A 41 1.19 -5.66 -3.13
C TYR A 41 1.36 -6.89 -2.23
N ILE A 42 0.57 -6.97 -1.15
CA ILE A 42 0.64 -8.05 -0.18
C ILE A 42 -0.70 -8.77 -0.16
N GLU A 43 -0.73 -10.01 -0.62
CA GLU A 43 -1.94 -10.85 -0.60
C GLU A 43 -2.26 -11.29 0.83
N ARG A 44 -3.48 -11.78 1.04
CA ARG A 44 -3.97 -12.15 2.36
C ARG A 44 -3.12 -13.21 3.07
N ASP A 45 -2.46 -14.09 2.33
CA ASP A 45 -1.55 -15.10 2.88
C ASP A 45 -0.16 -14.55 3.23
N GLY A 46 0.05 -13.26 3.03
CA GLY A 46 1.32 -12.59 3.29
C GLY A 46 2.30 -12.59 2.12
N GLN A 47 1.92 -13.17 0.98
CA GLN A 47 2.80 -13.18 -0.20
C GLN A 47 2.99 -11.76 -0.71
N LEU A 48 4.26 -11.33 -0.77
CA LEU A 48 4.65 -10.01 -1.22
C LEU A 48 5.04 -10.03 -2.69
N TYR A 49 4.53 -9.08 -3.46
CA TYR A 49 4.87 -8.90 -4.86
C TYR A 49 5.37 -7.48 -5.09
N GLN A 50 6.48 -7.34 -5.80
CA GLN A 50 6.88 -6.04 -6.34
C GLN A 50 6.19 -5.86 -7.68
N THR A 51 5.29 -4.89 -7.77
CA THR A 51 4.44 -4.70 -8.95
C THR A 51 4.89 -3.51 -9.81
N ARG A 52 5.84 -2.72 -9.33
CA ARG A 52 6.43 -1.62 -10.08
C ARG A 52 7.81 -1.31 -9.51
N HIS A 53 8.75 -0.95 -10.38
CA HIS A 53 10.10 -0.60 -9.98
C HIS A 53 10.09 0.69 -9.14
N GLU A 54 10.88 0.74 -8.08
CA GLU A 54 10.90 1.88 -7.15
C GLU A 54 11.37 3.19 -7.80
N ASN A 55 12.17 3.12 -8.86
CA ASN A 55 12.64 4.31 -9.57
C ASN A 55 11.56 4.95 -10.46
N LEU A 56 10.43 4.29 -10.64
CA LEU A 56 9.32 4.81 -11.47
C LEU A 56 8.21 5.36 -10.57
N PRO A 57 7.65 6.53 -10.90
CA PRO A 57 6.50 7.03 -10.16
C PRO A 57 5.32 6.07 -10.31
N GLY A 58 4.56 5.89 -9.23
CA GLY A 58 3.34 5.12 -9.27
C GLY A 58 2.12 5.95 -9.67
N ALA A 59 0.94 5.37 -9.48
CA ALA A 59 -0.34 6.04 -9.62
C ALA A 59 -1.21 5.59 -8.43
N HIS A 60 -0.88 6.04 -7.21
CA HIS A 60 -1.53 5.58 -5.98
C HIS A 60 -1.93 6.73 -5.04
N ALA A 61 -1.31 7.88 -5.17
CA ALA A 61 -1.60 9.03 -4.31
C ALA A 61 -1.44 10.32 -5.12
N ARG A 62 -2.54 10.83 -5.64
CA ARG A 62 -2.54 12.03 -6.49
C ARG A 62 -1.79 13.17 -5.80
N HIS A 63 -0.92 13.86 -6.55
CA HIS A 63 -0.01 14.94 -6.12
C HIS A 63 1.23 14.45 -5.35
N TYR A 64 1.32 13.17 -4.99
CA TYR A 64 2.42 12.64 -4.18
C TYR A 64 3.20 11.53 -4.89
N ASN A 65 2.75 11.11 -6.10
CA ASN A 65 3.34 9.98 -6.81
C ASN A 65 4.82 10.16 -7.17
N GLN A 66 5.26 11.39 -7.41
CA GLN A 66 6.62 11.65 -7.88
C GLN A 66 7.70 11.38 -6.84
N HIS A 67 7.36 11.42 -5.53
CA HIS A 67 8.34 11.30 -4.44
C HIS A 67 7.93 10.28 -3.39
N SER A 68 7.13 9.27 -3.76
CA SER A 68 6.63 8.27 -2.82
C SER A 68 6.75 6.84 -3.35
N ILE A 69 6.75 5.91 -2.40
CA ILE A 69 6.56 4.48 -2.64
C ILE A 69 5.16 4.11 -2.16
N GLY A 70 4.40 3.41 -2.98
CA GLY A 70 3.05 2.94 -2.62
C GLY A 70 3.05 1.46 -2.31
N ILE A 71 2.53 1.09 -1.14
CA ILE A 71 2.36 -0.30 -0.70
C ILE A 71 0.88 -0.55 -0.49
N CYS A 72 0.33 -1.60 -1.06
CA CYS A 72 -1.07 -1.96 -0.91
C CYS A 72 -1.20 -3.36 -0.32
N TYR A 73 -2.06 -3.53 0.69
CA TYR A 73 -2.44 -4.86 1.15
C TYR A 73 -3.83 -5.23 0.64
N GLU A 74 -4.03 -6.50 0.36
CA GLU A 74 -5.33 -7.02 -0.09
C GLU A 74 -6.33 -7.00 1.07
N GLY A 75 -7.43 -6.27 0.90
CA GLY A 75 -8.50 -6.17 1.89
C GLY A 75 -8.93 -4.73 2.17
N GLY A 76 -9.24 -4.45 3.43
CA GLY A 76 -9.66 -3.13 3.89
C GLY A 76 -11.16 -2.98 4.07
N LEU A 77 -11.97 -3.98 3.65
CA LEU A 77 -13.41 -4.00 3.89
C LEU A 77 -13.80 -5.34 4.55
N ASP A 78 -14.77 -5.29 5.47
CA ASP A 78 -15.33 -6.50 6.05
C ASP A 78 -16.23 -7.24 5.03
N ALA A 79 -16.83 -8.35 5.43
CA ALA A 79 -17.67 -9.16 4.54
C ALA A 79 -18.92 -8.41 4.04
N GLN A 80 -19.33 -7.35 4.74
CA GLN A 80 -20.47 -6.50 4.36
C GLN A 80 -20.05 -5.28 3.53
N GLY A 81 -18.75 -5.09 3.31
CA GLY A 81 -18.24 -3.97 2.54
C GLY A 81 -17.96 -2.71 3.35
N CYS A 82 -17.92 -2.81 4.68
CA CYS A 82 -17.59 -1.67 5.55
C CYS A 82 -16.08 -1.58 5.79
N PRO A 83 -15.51 -0.36 5.85
CA PRO A 83 -14.08 -0.19 6.15
C PRO A 83 -13.70 -0.86 7.46
N LYS A 84 -12.59 -1.61 7.41
CA LYS A 84 -12.08 -2.35 8.57
C LYS A 84 -10.62 -2.69 8.34
N ASP A 85 -9.83 -2.72 9.42
CA ASP A 85 -8.48 -3.27 9.36
C ASP A 85 -8.57 -4.80 9.25
N THR A 86 -8.51 -5.30 8.01
CA THR A 86 -8.66 -6.73 7.72
C THR A 86 -7.32 -7.44 7.58
N ARG A 87 -6.20 -6.77 7.93
CA ARG A 87 -4.88 -7.37 7.75
C ARG A 87 -4.76 -8.67 8.54
N THR A 88 -4.34 -9.73 7.86
CA THR A 88 -4.02 -11.01 8.51
C THR A 88 -2.70 -10.89 9.26
N THR A 89 -2.42 -11.84 10.16
CA THR A 89 -1.13 -11.91 10.84
C THR A 89 0.02 -11.99 9.83
N ALA A 90 -0.17 -12.78 8.76
CA ALA A 90 0.83 -12.92 7.70
C ALA A 90 1.05 -11.60 6.95
N GLN A 91 -0.01 -10.85 6.67
CA GLN A 91 0.12 -9.53 6.04
C GLN A 91 0.84 -8.53 6.93
N LYS A 92 0.54 -8.52 8.23
CA LYS A 92 1.24 -7.63 9.19
C LYS A 92 2.72 -7.94 9.24
N ALA A 93 3.09 -9.23 9.26
CA ALA A 93 4.49 -9.64 9.27
C ALA A 93 5.22 -9.22 7.97
N ALA A 94 4.60 -9.44 6.82
CA ALA A 94 5.18 -9.06 5.53
C ALA A 94 5.34 -7.55 5.41
N LEU A 95 4.32 -6.79 5.81
CA LEU A 95 4.34 -5.32 5.76
C LEU A 95 5.43 -4.76 6.68
N HIS A 96 5.55 -5.27 7.89
CA HIS A 96 6.58 -4.85 8.84
C HIS A 96 7.99 -5.10 8.28
N ALA A 97 8.23 -6.29 7.73
CA ALA A 97 9.52 -6.64 7.13
C ALA A 97 9.86 -5.74 5.93
N LEU A 98 8.87 -5.48 5.06
CA LEU A 98 9.06 -4.60 3.90
C LEU A 98 9.40 -3.18 4.35
N LEU A 99 8.68 -2.64 5.33
CA LEU A 99 8.93 -1.30 5.84
C LEU A 99 10.33 -1.16 6.46
N LYS A 100 10.79 -2.17 7.18
CA LYS A 100 12.15 -2.17 7.73
C LYS A 100 13.20 -2.18 6.62
N SER A 101 12.97 -2.93 5.56
CA SER A 101 13.87 -2.95 4.39
C SER A 101 13.89 -1.60 3.67
N LEU A 102 12.72 -1.01 3.44
CA LEU A 102 12.62 0.30 2.78
C LEU A 102 13.24 1.41 3.62
N ARG A 103 13.16 1.32 4.95
CA ARG A 103 13.79 2.28 5.85
C ARG A 103 15.30 2.34 5.67
N ILE A 104 15.94 1.22 5.34
CA ILE A 104 17.39 1.18 5.07
C ILE A 104 17.69 2.04 3.83
N ASP A 105 16.89 1.92 2.78
CA ASP A 105 17.10 2.63 1.52
C ASP A 105 16.63 4.09 1.58
N TYR A 106 15.62 4.38 2.39
CA TYR A 106 14.99 5.70 2.51
C TYR A 106 14.90 6.12 3.99
N PRO A 107 16.05 6.46 4.62
CA PRO A 107 16.08 6.69 6.08
C PRO A 107 15.26 7.89 6.53
N GLU A 108 15.01 8.86 5.64
CA GLU A 108 14.28 10.09 5.97
C GLU A 108 12.80 10.04 5.54
N ALA A 109 12.35 8.96 4.89
CA ALA A 109 10.99 8.90 4.40
C ALA A 109 9.98 8.78 5.55
N VAL A 110 8.87 9.50 5.43
CA VAL A 110 7.76 9.42 6.39
C VAL A 110 6.86 8.26 6.00
N ILE A 111 6.59 7.36 6.94
CA ILE A 111 5.65 6.25 6.76
C ILE A 111 4.28 6.69 7.23
N LEU A 112 3.29 6.63 6.34
CA LEU A 112 1.93 7.05 6.65
C LEU A 112 0.90 6.28 5.81
N GLY A 113 -0.37 6.43 6.18
CA GLY A 113 -1.47 5.88 5.39
C GLY A 113 -1.96 6.88 4.34
N HIS A 114 -2.61 6.38 3.31
CA HIS A 114 -3.20 7.23 2.28
C HIS A 114 -4.10 8.32 2.89
N ARG A 115 -4.91 7.95 3.88
CA ARG A 115 -5.83 8.88 4.57
C ARG A 115 -5.13 10.01 5.33
N ASP A 116 -3.84 9.86 5.62
CA ASP A 116 -3.07 10.85 6.36
C ASP A 116 -2.56 12.00 5.47
N LEU A 117 -2.66 11.84 4.16
CA LEU A 117 -2.22 12.88 3.22
C LEU A 117 -3.24 14.02 3.17
N PRO A 118 -2.77 15.30 3.11
CA PRO A 118 -3.67 16.44 2.98
C PRO A 118 -4.62 16.32 1.78
N GLY A 119 -5.89 16.60 2.00
CA GLY A 119 -6.90 16.58 0.94
C GLY A 119 -7.49 15.20 0.65
N VAL A 120 -7.04 14.15 1.33
CA VAL A 120 -7.58 12.79 1.16
C VAL A 120 -8.69 12.56 2.18
N HIS A 121 -9.89 12.19 1.68
CA HIS A 121 -11.08 11.92 2.50
C HIS A 121 -11.52 10.48 2.30
N LYS A 122 -10.65 9.53 2.65
CA LYS A 122 -10.86 8.08 2.51
C LYS A 122 -10.46 7.36 3.78
N ASP A 123 -10.97 6.15 3.98
CA ASP A 123 -10.58 5.33 5.12
C ASP A 123 -9.26 4.58 4.91
N CYS A 124 -8.88 4.36 3.64
CA CYS A 124 -7.65 3.66 3.25
C CYS A 124 -6.44 4.22 4.01
N PRO A 125 -5.64 3.40 4.66
CA PRO A 125 -5.58 1.94 4.64
C PRO A 125 -6.42 1.23 5.71
N CYS A 126 -7.36 1.92 6.35
CA CYS A 126 -8.29 1.41 7.37
C CYS A 126 -7.63 1.06 8.71
N PHE A 127 -6.46 1.60 8.96
CA PHE A 127 -5.79 1.55 10.27
C PHE A 127 -4.85 2.75 10.38
N ASP A 128 -4.39 3.03 11.59
CA ASP A 128 -3.50 4.16 11.85
C ASP A 128 -2.05 3.77 11.61
N ALA A 129 -1.59 3.95 10.36
CA ALA A 129 -0.24 3.55 9.94
C ALA A 129 0.85 4.39 10.62
N GLN A 130 0.61 5.68 10.81
CA GLN A 130 1.60 6.56 11.46
C GLN A 130 1.88 6.10 12.89
N GLU A 131 0.85 5.79 13.65
CA GLU A 131 1.01 5.32 15.03
C GLU A 131 1.63 3.93 15.09
N GLU A 132 1.16 3.00 14.23
CA GLU A 132 1.65 1.62 14.27
C GLU A 132 3.12 1.50 13.90
N TYR A 133 3.62 2.35 12.98
CA TYR A 133 4.99 2.26 12.46
C TYR A 133 5.89 3.41 12.90
N LYS A 134 5.51 4.13 13.93
CA LYS A 134 6.30 5.29 14.41
C LYS A 134 7.72 4.94 14.85
N ASP A 135 7.98 3.69 15.21
CA ASP A 135 9.29 3.24 15.69
C ASP A 135 10.14 2.56 14.60
N ILE A 136 9.69 2.56 13.37
CA ILE A 136 10.46 2.03 12.24
C ILE A 136 11.39 3.08 11.62
#